data_76b1ddab5845d16faeddc7bc56eecf47
#
_entry.id   76b1ddab5845d16faeddc7bc56eecf47
#
_cell.length_a   1.000
_cell.length_b   1.000
_cell.length_c   1.000
_cell.angle_alpha   90.00
_cell.angle_beta   90.00
_cell.angle_gamma   90.00
#
_symmetry.space_group_name_H-M   'P 1'
#
loop_
_entity.id
_entity.type
_entity.pdbx_description
1 polymer ?
#
loop_
_entity_poly.entity_id
_entity_poly.type
_entity_poly.pdbx_seq_one_letter_code
_entity_poly.pdbx_strand_id
1 'polypeptide(L)'
;LNVLEFNCRFGDPEAQPLLMRLKSDVVDIFEAAIDGKLDTIDMKIDPRPTVCVVMSSGGYPGSYEKGKLIRGISKANAVPGVEVFHAGTAIEKRRLVTAGGRVLGITAVGKDLKTAISRAYKGVAEIKWTGCFFRTDIGAKALNRDQSVEKNPKVGILMGSDSDLPVMRAAADFLKDMGIECEMTVASAHRTPAKVMEYTKSAPERGIRIIIAGAGMAAHLAGVIASHTDLPVIGVPLDASPLGGMDALLATVQMPPGIPVATMGIGKAGAKNAAVLACRILALEDKDIADKLVRFRDKMIQEVNEKARNISL
;
A
#
# COMPACT_ATOMS: atom_id res chain seq x y z
N LEU A 1 -16.81 -10.06 1.38
CA LEU A 1 -16.52 -9.36 2.65
C LEU A 1 -17.55 -9.80 3.69
N ASN A 2 -17.07 -10.38 4.81
CA ASN A 2 -17.93 -10.73 5.94
C ASN A 2 -17.69 -9.70 7.04
N VAL A 3 -18.78 -9.08 7.52
CA VAL A 3 -18.74 -8.20 8.69
C VAL A 3 -18.88 -9.08 9.93
N LEU A 4 -17.92 -8.97 10.87
CA LEU A 4 -17.94 -9.73 12.11
C LEU A 4 -18.71 -8.98 13.21
N GLU A 5 -18.44 -7.68 13.38
CA GLU A 5 -19.12 -6.81 14.34
C GLU A 5 -18.93 -5.33 13.99
N PHE A 6 -19.76 -4.47 14.57
CA PHE A 6 -19.61 -3.02 14.62
C PHE A 6 -19.40 -2.55 16.06
N ASN A 7 -18.37 -1.73 16.30
CA ASN A 7 -18.14 -1.08 17.58
C ASN A 7 -18.54 0.40 17.49
N CYS A 8 -19.59 0.80 18.18
CA CYS A 8 -20.02 2.21 18.29
C CYS A 8 -19.41 2.92 19.49
N ARG A 9 -18.24 2.51 19.93
CA ARG A 9 -17.50 3.06 21.05
C ARG A 9 -16.01 2.74 20.83
N PHE A 10 -15.11 3.36 21.61
CA PHE A 10 -13.70 2.96 21.59
C PHE A 10 -13.53 1.48 21.95
N GLY A 11 -12.72 0.77 21.14
CA GLY A 11 -12.36 -0.62 21.41
C GLY A 11 -11.28 -0.73 22.51
N ASP A 12 -11.15 -1.89 23.11
CA ASP A 12 -10.04 -2.24 23.97
C ASP A 12 -9.31 -3.43 23.31
N PRO A 13 -8.07 -3.24 22.84
CA PRO A 13 -7.06 -2.22 23.18
C PRO A 13 -6.93 -1.05 22.17
N GLU A 14 -7.97 -0.65 21.49
CA GLU A 14 -7.93 0.40 20.46
C GLU A 14 -7.78 1.82 21.05
N ALA A 15 -8.45 2.09 22.19
CA ALA A 15 -8.42 3.41 22.81
C ALA A 15 -7.01 3.88 23.19
N GLN A 16 -6.19 3.00 23.73
CA GLN A 16 -4.86 3.32 24.22
C GLN A 16 -3.94 3.89 23.12
N PRO A 17 -3.74 3.23 21.97
CA PRO A 17 -2.91 3.77 20.89
C PRO A 17 -3.52 5.01 20.22
N LEU A 18 -4.83 5.14 20.15
CA LEU A 18 -5.50 6.33 19.60
C LEU A 18 -5.29 7.55 20.50
N LEU A 19 -5.57 7.42 21.78
CA LEU A 19 -5.47 8.52 22.74
C LEU A 19 -4.03 8.98 22.96
N MET A 20 -3.04 8.08 22.90
CA MET A 20 -1.62 8.49 22.93
C MET A 20 -1.21 9.38 21.74
N ARG A 21 -1.92 9.31 20.62
CA ARG A 21 -1.65 10.15 19.45
C ARG A 21 -2.42 11.46 19.48
N LEU A 22 -3.49 11.54 20.26
CA LEU A 22 -4.29 12.76 20.36
C LEU A 22 -3.52 13.85 21.11
N LYS A 23 -3.33 15.02 20.47
CA LYS A 23 -2.66 16.20 21.03
C LYS A 23 -3.64 17.27 21.49
N SER A 24 -4.85 17.27 20.93
CA SER A 24 -5.94 18.11 21.39
C SER A 24 -6.57 17.55 22.66
N ASP A 25 -7.16 18.39 23.47
CA ASP A 25 -7.93 17.95 24.63
C ASP A 25 -9.17 17.16 24.14
N VAL A 26 -9.34 15.97 24.68
CA VAL A 26 -10.47 15.10 24.31
C VAL A 26 -11.80 15.65 24.79
N VAL A 27 -11.79 16.41 25.89
CA VAL A 27 -13.02 17.04 26.45
C VAL A 27 -13.54 18.11 25.49
N ASP A 28 -12.66 18.98 24.95
CA ASP A 28 -13.03 19.99 23.95
C ASP A 28 -13.67 19.35 22.71
N ILE A 29 -13.13 18.19 22.28
CA ILE A 29 -13.67 17.43 21.14
C ILE A 29 -15.06 16.88 21.48
N PHE A 30 -15.27 16.34 22.68
CA PHE A 30 -16.55 15.81 23.08
C PHE A 30 -17.61 16.90 23.26
N GLU A 31 -17.23 18.06 23.84
CA GLU A 31 -18.12 19.22 23.96
C GLU A 31 -18.54 19.73 22.58
N ALA A 32 -17.58 19.87 21.66
CA ALA A 32 -17.90 20.25 20.28
C ALA A 32 -18.78 19.23 19.56
N ALA A 33 -18.63 17.93 19.84
CA ALA A 33 -19.50 16.91 19.29
C ALA A 33 -20.93 17.03 19.80
N ILE A 34 -21.12 17.29 21.10
CA ILE A 34 -22.43 17.49 21.72
C ILE A 34 -23.09 18.77 21.15
N ASP A 35 -22.32 19.82 20.96
CA ASP A 35 -22.79 21.11 20.42
C ASP A 35 -23.02 21.08 18.89
N GLY A 36 -22.67 20.01 18.18
CA GLY A 36 -22.77 19.91 16.73
C GLY A 36 -21.74 20.79 15.99
N LYS A 37 -20.58 21.06 16.60
CA LYS A 37 -19.51 21.96 16.12
C LYS A 37 -18.19 21.26 15.82
N LEU A 38 -18.18 19.96 15.54
CA LEU A 38 -16.95 19.20 15.26
C LEU A 38 -16.16 19.75 14.07
N ASP A 39 -16.82 20.32 13.08
CA ASP A 39 -16.25 20.95 11.90
C ASP A 39 -15.43 22.21 12.22
N THR A 40 -15.60 22.81 13.41
CA THR A 40 -14.85 24.00 13.87
C THR A 40 -13.59 23.64 14.66
N ILE A 41 -13.38 22.36 15.02
CA ILE A 41 -12.24 21.91 15.82
C ILE A 41 -11.07 21.53 14.91
N ASP A 42 -9.91 22.17 15.12
CA ASP A 42 -8.62 21.72 14.55
C ASP A 42 -8.04 20.60 15.43
N MET A 43 -8.46 19.35 15.15
CA MET A 43 -8.00 18.18 15.90
C MET A 43 -6.56 17.83 15.54
N LYS A 44 -5.64 18.03 16.49
CA LYS A 44 -4.21 17.73 16.34
C LYS A 44 -3.88 16.30 16.73
N ILE A 45 -3.30 15.54 15.79
CA ILE A 45 -2.90 14.17 15.99
C ILE A 45 -1.39 14.02 15.75
N ASP A 46 -0.69 13.32 16.65
CA ASP A 46 0.70 12.93 16.43
C ASP A 46 0.79 11.98 15.23
N PRO A 47 1.55 12.30 14.17
CA PRO A 47 1.66 11.46 12.97
C PRO A 47 2.42 10.17 13.23
N ARG A 48 3.15 10.06 14.34
CA ARG A 48 3.96 8.88 14.67
C ARG A 48 3.07 7.68 14.99
N PRO A 49 3.43 6.47 14.53
CA PRO A 49 2.67 5.26 14.83
C PRO A 49 2.77 4.87 16.31
N THR A 50 1.69 4.25 16.80
CA THR A 50 1.59 3.66 18.14
C THR A 50 1.18 2.20 18.03
N VAL A 51 1.64 1.40 18.99
CA VAL A 51 1.33 -0.03 19.11
C VAL A 51 0.99 -0.35 20.55
N CYS A 52 -0.09 -1.11 20.77
CA CYS A 52 -0.46 -1.64 22.07
C CYS A 52 -0.32 -3.16 22.09
N VAL A 53 0.42 -3.69 23.07
CA VAL A 53 0.52 -5.11 23.37
C VAL A 53 -0.25 -5.39 24.66
N VAL A 54 -1.28 -6.22 24.57
CA VAL A 54 -2.06 -6.63 25.76
C VAL A 54 -1.35 -7.75 26.49
N MET A 55 -1.18 -7.59 27.79
CA MET A 55 -0.75 -8.65 28.71
C MET A 55 -1.98 -9.18 29.46
N SER A 56 -2.20 -10.48 29.42
CA SER A 56 -3.37 -11.16 29.99
C SER A 56 -2.99 -12.19 31.04
N SER A 57 -3.97 -12.54 31.87
CA SER A 57 -3.88 -13.69 32.77
C SER A 57 -3.84 -14.99 31.99
N GLY A 58 -3.01 -15.95 32.42
CA GLY A 58 -2.94 -17.27 31.81
C GLY A 58 -4.28 -17.98 31.88
N GLY A 59 -4.70 -18.56 30.74
CA GLY A 59 -6.00 -19.18 30.56
C GLY A 59 -7.07 -18.29 29.90
N TYR A 60 -6.87 -16.96 29.88
CA TYR A 60 -7.78 -16.06 29.16
C TYR A 60 -7.79 -16.37 27.64
N PRO A 61 -8.96 -16.41 26.93
CA PRO A 61 -10.30 -15.97 27.36
C PRO A 61 -11.11 -17.00 28.16
N GLY A 62 -10.58 -18.20 28.45
CA GLY A 62 -11.20 -19.18 29.33
C GLY A 62 -11.01 -18.82 30.82
N SER A 63 -11.01 -19.84 31.69
CA SER A 63 -10.84 -19.66 33.13
C SER A 63 -9.44 -19.18 33.47
N TYR A 64 -9.31 -18.19 34.34
CA TYR A 64 -8.04 -17.63 34.79
C TYR A 64 -8.07 -17.28 36.27
N GLU A 65 -6.88 -17.29 36.90
CA GLU A 65 -6.70 -16.93 38.31
C GLU A 65 -6.42 -15.42 38.47
N LYS A 66 -6.98 -14.83 39.53
CA LYS A 66 -6.76 -13.43 39.95
C LYS A 66 -5.78 -13.32 41.11
N GLY A 67 -5.46 -12.11 41.54
CA GLY A 67 -4.64 -11.87 42.75
C GLY A 67 -3.13 -12.11 42.57
N LYS A 68 -2.65 -12.30 41.31
CA LYS A 68 -1.21 -12.48 41.04
C LYS A 68 -0.50 -11.13 41.12
N LEU A 69 0.60 -11.07 41.87
CA LEU A 69 1.40 -9.85 42.12
C LEU A 69 2.06 -9.39 40.81
N ILE A 70 1.75 -8.16 40.41
CA ILE A 70 2.35 -7.51 39.24
C ILE A 70 3.60 -6.73 39.65
N ARG A 71 4.68 -6.90 38.91
CA ARG A 71 5.95 -6.19 39.12
C ARG A 71 6.46 -5.59 37.81
N GLY A 72 7.26 -4.52 37.91
CA GLY A 72 8.04 -3.99 36.78
C GLY A 72 7.39 -2.81 36.04
N ILE A 73 6.19 -2.34 36.42
CA ILE A 73 5.48 -1.24 35.73
C ILE A 73 6.35 0.03 35.64
N SER A 74 6.99 0.44 36.74
CA SER A 74 7.86 1.63 36.75
C SER A 74 9.04 1.50 35.79
N LYS A 75 9.60 0.27 35.63
CA LYS A 75 10.66 0.01 34.64
C LYS A 75 10.15 0.06 33.22
N ALA A 76 8.95 -0.46 32.97
CA ALA A 76 8.32 -0.41 31.67
C ALA A 76 8.03 1.05 31.25
N ASN A 77 7.49 1.88 32.14
CA ASN A 77 7.25 3.30 31.90
C ASN A 77 8.56 4.13 31.77
N ALA A 78 9.70 3.61 32.24
CA ALA A 78 10.99 4.23 31.98
C ALA A 78 11.54 4.02 30.56
N VAL A 79 10.95 3.10 29.79
CA VAL A 79 11.31 2.91 28.37
C VAL A 79 10.77 4.11 27.55
N PRO A 80 11.62 4.84 26.81
CA PRO A 80 11.20 6.05 26.10
C PRO A 80 10.03 5.82 25.15
N GLY A 81 8.94 6.56 25.37
CA GLY A 81 7.73 6.51 24.55
C GLY A 81 6.81 5.32 24.85
N VAL A 82 7.01 4.63 25.97
CA VAL A 82 6.12 3.59 26.47
C VAL A 82 5.24 4.13 27.58
N GLU A 83 3.97 3.73 27.58
CA GLU A 83 2.99 3.97 28.64
C GLU A 83 2.28 2.67 28.96
N VAL A 84 2.11 2.39 30.26
CA VAL A 84 1.43 1.19 30.75
C VAL A 84 0.02 1.55 31.22
N PHE A 85 -0.97 1.08 30.48
CA PHE A 85 -2.38 1.28 30.81
C PHE A 85 -2.91 0.11 31.64
N HIS A 86 -3.58 0.46 32.73
CA HIS A 86 -4.23 -0.52 33.62
C HIS A 86 -5.61 -0.89 33.04
N ALA A 87 -5.89 -2.19 33.01
CA ALA A 87 -7.22 -2.74 32.69
C ALA A 87 -7.71 -3.61 33.86
N GLY A 88 -7.50 -4.92 33.81
CA GLY A 88 -7.88 -5.83 34.90
C GLY A 88 -6.88 -5.88 36.04
N THR A 89 -6.66 -4.78 36.75
CA THR A 89 -5.77 -4.68 37.91
C THR A 89 -6.53 -4.22 39.15
N ALA A 90 -6.05 -4.59 40.34
CA ALA A 90 -6.54 -4.11 41.64
C ALA A 90 -5.38 -3.88 42.61
N ILE A 91 -5.63 -3.10 43.66
CA ILE A 91 -4.70 -2.95 44.78
C ILE A 91 -5.22 -3.79 45.95
N GLU A 92 -4.45 -4.83 46.31
CA GLU A 92 -4.73 -5.67 47.47
C GLU A 92 -3.55 -5.58 48.45
N LYS A 93 -3.85 -5.28 49.70
CA LYS A 93 -2.82 -5.14 50.76
C LYS A 93 -1.63 -4.27 50.34
N ARG A 94 -1.91 -3.12 49.71
CA ARG A 94 -0.93 -2.18 49.15
C ARG A 94 -0.05 -2.76 48.03
N ARG A 95 -0.50 -3.82 47.37
CA ARG A 95 0.21 -4.45 46.24
C ARG A 95 -0.67 -4.45 45.01
N LEU A 96 -0.09 -4.19 43.86
CA LEU A 96 -0.80 -4.27 42.58
C LEU A 96 -0.90 -5.74 42.16
N VAL A 97 -2.13 -6.20 41.89
CA VAL A 97 -2.41 -7.58 41.52
C VAL A 97 -3.31 -7.66 40.28
N THR A 98 -3.34 -8.84 39.66
CA THR A 98 -4.28 -9.13 38.56
C THR A 98 -5.71 -9.26 39.08
N ALA A 99 -6.68 -8.64 38.41
CA ALA A 99 -8.11 -8.68 38.75
C ALA A 99 -9.00 -9.03 37.56
N GLY A 100 -8.44 -9.18 36.37
CA GLY A 100 -9.18 -9.47 35.12
C GLY A 100 -8.41 -10.37 34.15
N GLY A 101 -9.05 -10.70 33.05
CA GLY A 101 -8.46 -11.48 31.97
C GLY A 101 -7.41 -10.68 31.19
N ARG A 102 -7.79 -9.54 30.59
CA ARG A 102 -6.86 -8.54 30.09
C ARG A 102 -6.43 -7.67 31.25
N VAL A 103 -5.13 -7.63 31.54
CA VAL A 103 -4.58 -7.04 32.76
C VAL A 103 -3.95 -5.68 32.50
N LEU A 104 -3.05 -5.60 31.52
CA LEU A 104 -2.35 -4.38 31.16
C LEU A 104 -2.30 -4.21 29.63
N GLY A 105 -2.30 -2.96 29.16
CA GLY A 105 -2.00 -2.58 27.79
C GLY A 105 -0.67 -1.81 27.75
N ILE A 106 0.36 -2.40 27.16
CA ILE A 106 1.66 -1.75 27.01
C ILE A 106 1.68 -1.07 25.66
N THR A 107 1.57 0.25 25.69
CA THR A 107 1.45 1.07 24.47
C THR A 107 2.72 1.88 24.25
N ALA A 108 3.20 1.90 23.02
CA ALA A 108 4.41 2.62 22.67
C ALA A 108 4.25 3.46 21.41
N VAL A 109 4.85 4.64 21.38
CA VAL A 109 5.02 5.50 20.21
C VAL A 109 6.44 5.34 19.65
N GLY A 110 6.57 5.29 18.30
CA GLY A 110 7.87 5.21 17.63
C GLY A 110 7.95 6.18 16.46
N LYS A 111 9.15 6.49 15.97
CA LYS A 111 9.36 7.25 14.74
C LYS A 111 8.80 6.52 13.52
N ASP A 112 8.77 5.20 13.57
CA ASP A 112 8.20 4.27 12.61
C ASP A 112 7.55 3.08 13.34
N LEU A 113 6.78 2.27 12.63
CA LEU A 113 6.05 1.14 13.21
C LEU A 113 7.00 0.10 13.85
N LYS A 114 8.14 -0.17 13.22
CA LYS A 114 9.16 -1.10 13.76
C LYS A 114 9.70 -0.63 15.11
N THR A 115 9.95 0.67 15.23
CA THR A 115 10.40 1.29 16.49
C THR A 115 9.30 1.23 17.56
N ALA A 116 8.03 1.51 17.20
CA ALA A 116 6.91 1.43 18.13
C ALA A 116 6.73 0.00 18.67
N ILE A 117 6.75 -1.02 17.81
CA ILE A 117 6.68 -2.43 18.18
C ILE A 117 7.85 -2.80 19.11
N SER A 118 9.08 -2.46 18.73
CA SER A 118 10.27 -2.78 19.55
C SER A 118 10.18 -2.18 20.95
N ARG A 119 9.70 -0.94 21.07
CA ARG A 119 9.51 -0.27 22.38
C ARG A 119 8.42 -0.93 23.21
N ALA A 120 7.26 -1.25 22.60
CA ALA A 120 6.19 -1.95 23.31
C ALA A 120 6.67 -3.26 23.90
N TYR A 121 7.38 -4.09 23.14
CA TYR A 121 7.93 -5.35 23.64
C TYR A 121 9.07 -5.17 24.66
N LYS A 122 9.85 -4.09 24.59
CA LYS A 122 10.79 -3.76 25.68
C LYS A 122 10.06 -3.47 26.99
N GLY A 123 8.95 -2.72 26.92
CA GLY A 123 8.10 -2.49 28.10
C GLY A 123 7.47 -3.78 28.63
N VAL A 124 6.97 -4.66 27.75
CA VAL A 124 6.42 -5.99 28.12
C VAL A 124 7.45 -6.84 28.84
N ALA A 125 8.71 -6.83 28.40
CA ALA A 125 9.78 -7.64 28.99
C ALA A 125 10.10 -7.27 30.45
N GLU A 126 9.86 -6.02 30.84
CA GLU A 126 10.05 -5.53 32.20
C GLU A 126 8.95 -5.99 33.18
N ILE A 127 7.75 -6.31 32.67
CA ILE A 127 6.57 -6.62 33.49
C ILE A 127 6.43 -8.13 33.68
N LYS A 128 6.20 -8.56 34.97
CA LYS A 128 6.08 -9.96 35.30
C LYS A 128 5.02 -10.22 36.37
N TRP A 129 4.26 -11.31 36.19
CA TRP A 129 3.45 -12.00 37.17
C TRP A 129 3.36 -13.49 36.82
N THR A 130 2.99 -14.33 37.77
CA THR A 130 2.84 -15.78 37.51
C THR A 130 1.71 -16.06 36.54
N GLY A 131 2.02 -16.72 35.42
CA GLY A 131 1.03 -17.05 34.38
C GLY A 131 0.70 -15.88 33.47
N CYS A 132 1.54 -14.84 33.38
CA CYS A 132 1.32 -13.79 32.40
C CYS A 132 1.47 -14.33 30.97
N PHE A 133 0.59 -13.89 30.08
CA PHE A 133 0.56 -14.24 28.67
C PHE A 133 0.42 -12.99 27.80
N PHE A 134 1.09 -12.96 26.68
CA PHE A 134 0.93 -11.93 25.64
C PHE A 134 1.29 -12.50 24.27
N ARG A 135 0.74 -11.93 23.21
CA ARG A 135 1.09 -12.31 21.85
C ARG A 135 2.44 -11.70 21.47
N THR A 136 3.27 -12.46 20.76
CA THR A 136 4.61 -12.04 20.31
C THR A 136 4.63 -11.52 18.87
N ASP A 137 3.48 -11.55 18.18
CA ASP A 137 3.32 -11.23 16.76
C ASP A 137 2.53 -9.94 16.50
N ILE A 138 2.28 -9.11 17.52
CA ILE A 138 1.54 -7.85 17.36
C ILE A 138 2.31 -6.91 16.43
N GLY A 139 1.61 -6.45 15.38
CA GLY A 139 2.18 -5.59 14.34
C GLY A 139 2.94 -6.32 13.23
N ALA A 140 3.18 -7.64 13.34
CA ALA A 140 3.91 -8.40 12.32
C ALA A 140 3.26 -8.32 10.94
N LYS A 141 1.91 -8.40 10.85
CA LYS A 141 1.19 -8.25 9.59
C LYS A 141 1.37 -6.87 8.95
N ALA A 142 1.45 -5.82 9.77
CA ALA A 142 1.65 -4.46 9.28
C ALA A 142 3.11 -4.24 8.83
N LEU A 143 4.10 -4.78 9.59
CA LEU A 143 5.50 -4.79 9.13
C LEU A 143 5.68 -5.61 7.86
N ASN A 144 4.98 -6.73 7.72
CA ASN A 144 4.99 -7.52 6.50
C ASN A 144 4.25 -6.81 5.35
N ARG A 145 3.25 -5.96 5.63
CA ARG A 145 2.67 -5.05 4.62
C ARG A 145 3.65 -3.97 4.18
N ASP A 146 4.40 -3.37 5.11
CA ASP A 146 5.48 -2.43 4.77
C ASP A 146 6.67 -3.12 4.07
N GLN A 147 6.90 -4.42 4.32
CA GLN A 147 7.86 -5.25 3.60
C GLN A 147 7.26 -5.95 2.38
N SER A 148 5.94 -6.14 2.32
CA SER A 148 5.18 -6.57 1.14
C SER A 148 4.62 -5.40 0.29
N VAL A 149 5.05 -4.17 0.55
CA VAL A 149 5.47 -3.21 -0.47
C VAL A 149 6.79 -3.75 -1.10
N GLU A 150 7.07 -5.06 -0.93
CA GLU A 150 7.83 -5.88 -1.85
C GLU A 150 7.18 -5.73 -3.22
N LYS A 151 7.87 -4.98 -4.10
CA LYS A 151 8.11 -5.38 -5.48
C LYS A 151 6.98 -6.17 -6.18
N ASN A 152 5.72 -5.99 -5.77
CA ASN A 152 4.61 -6.48 -6.57
C ASN A 152 4.55 -5.57 -7.80
N PRO A 153 4.72 -6.10 -9.00
CA PRO A 153 4.71 -5.29 -10.19
C PRO A 153 3.38 -4.55 -10.28
N LYS A 154 3.42 -3.22 -10.28
CA LYS A 154 2.22 -2.39 -10.45
C LYS A 154 1.76 -2.36 -11.91
N VAL A 155 2.65 -2.69 -12.85
CA VAL A 155 2.40 -2.66 -14.30
C VAL A 155 2.78 -3.99 -14.92
N GLY A 156 1.85 -4.61 -15.62
CA GLY A 156 2.10 -5.77 -16.48
C GLY A 156 2.39 -5.32 -17.91
N ILE A 157 3.42 -5.88 -18.53
CA ILE A 157 3.74 -5.62 -19.94
C ILE A 157 3.64 -6.93 -20.71
N LEU A 158 2.70 -7.01 -21.64
CA LEU A 158 2.52 -8.15 -22.51
C LEU A 158 2.90 -7.82 -23.95
N MET A 159 3.48 -8.78 -24.65
CA MET A 159 3.82 -8.66 -26.05
C MET A 159 3.47 -9.93 -26.82
N GLY A 160 3.10 -9.80 -28.09
CA GLY A 160 2.66 -10.93 -28.93
C GLY A 160 3.77 -11.87 -29.36
N SER A 161 5.01 -11.39 -29.37
CA SER A 161 6.22 -12.09 -29.77
C SER A 161 7.44 -11.58 -29.02
N ASP A 162 8.49 -12.37 -28.93
CA ASP A 162 9.80 -11.97 -28.42
C ASP A 162 10.49 -10.94 -29.32
N SER A 163 10.17 -10.90 -30.62
CA SER A 163 10.61 -9.87 -31.55
C SER A 163 10.16 -8.46 -31.16
N ASP A 164 9.11 -8.33 -30.32
CA ASP A 164 8.55 -7.07 -29.86
C ASP A 164 9.36 -6.48 -28.68
N LEU A 165 10.17 -7.34 -28.03
CA LEU A 165 10.94 -6.98 -26.84
C LEU A 165 11.81 -5.72 -26.97
N PRO A 166 12.55 -5.48 -28.07
CA PRO A 166 13.38 -4.28 -28.20
C PRO A 166 12.58 -2.97 -28.13
N VAL A 167 11.33 -2.98 -28.61
CA VAL A 167 10.43 -1.84 -28.56
C VAL A 167 9.80 -1.71 -27.17
N MET A 168 9.25 -2.81 -26.64
CA MET A 168 8.53 -2.81 -25.36
C MET A 168 9.44 -2.59 -24.16
N ARG A 169 10.75 -2.87 -24.29
CA ARG A 169 11.77 -2.55 -23.27
C ARG A 169 11.80 -1.07 -22.93
N ALA A 170 11.49 -0.18 -23.86
CA ALA A 170 11.43 1.25 -23.59
C ALA A 170 10.37 1.63 -22.54
N ALA A 171 9.28 0.87 -22.46
CA ALA A 171 8.30 1.06 -21.40
C ALA A 171 8.84 0.57 -20.04
N ALA A 172 9.44 -0.61 -20.01
CA ALA A 172 10.02 -1.17 -18.78
C ALA A 172 11.16 -0.31 -18.21
N ASP A 173 12.05 0.18 -19.06
CA ASP A 173 13.17 1.05 -18.66
C ASP A 173 12.63 2.35 -18.04
N PHE A 174 11.64 2.98 -18.67
CA PHE A 174 11.02 4.19 -18.11
C PHE A 174 10.33 3.94 -16.77
N LEU A 175 9.57 2.83 -16.62
CA LEU A 175 8.95 2.47 -15.34
C LEU A 175 10.00 2.26 -14.25
N LYS A 176 11.11 1.59 -14.58
CA LYS A 176 12.24 1.39 -13.68
C LYS A 176 12.87 2.71 -13.23
N ASP A 177 13.08 3.65 -14.15
CA ASP A 177 13.60 4.99 -13.83
C ASP A 177 12.66 5.77 -12.90
N MET A 178 11.36 5.53 -13.03
CA MET A 178 10.33 6.06 -12.14
C MET A 178 10.20 5.31 -10.81
N GLY A 179 10.95 4.19 -10.63
CA GLY A 179 10.89 3.35 -9.44
C GLY A 179 9.61 2.52 -9.34
N ILE A 180 8.97 2.22 -10.48
CA ILE A 180 7.77 1.40 -10.56
C ILE A 180 8.18 0.00 -11.01
N GLU A 181 7.86 -1.00 -10.17
CA GLU A 181 8.07 -2.39 -10.52
C GLU A 181 7.08 -2.82 -11.63
N CYS A 182 7.61 -3.51 -12.64
CA CYS A 182 6.83 -4.08 -13.72
C CYS A 182 7.29 -5.50 -14.02
N GLU A 183 6.40 -6.31 -14.53
CA GLU A 183 6.73 -7.61 -15.09
C GLU A 183 6.48 -7.63 -16.59
N MET A 184 7.29 -8.40 -17.32
CA MET A 184 7.15 -8.55 -18.78
C MET A 184 6.96 -10.01 -19.15
N THR A 185 6.05 -10.28 -20.08
CA THR A 185 5.84 -11.64 -20.60
C THR A 185 5.44 -11.62 -22.07
N VAL A 186 5.75 -12.73 -22.75
CA VAL A 186 5.26 -12.99 -24.11
C VAL A 186 4.00 -13.84 -24.00
N ALA A 187 2.90 -13.32 -24.57
CA ALA A 187 1.62 -14.04 -24.67
C ALA A 187 0.87 -13.56 -25.92
N SER A 188 0.59 -14.45 -26.84
CA SER A 188 -0.08 -14.13 -28.09
C SER A 188 -1.59 -14.37 -27.99
N ALA A 189 -2.39 -13.35 -28.34
CA ALA A 189 -3.84 -13.50 -28.37
C ALA A 189 -4.31 -14.63 -29.30
N HIS A 190 -3.58 -14.89 -30.40
CA HIS A 190 -3.95 -15.89 -31.40
C HIS A 190 -3.30 -17.27 -31.14
N ARG A 191 -2.03 -17.30 -30.68
CA ARG A 191 -1.26 -18.54 -30.52
C ARG A 191 -1.37 -19.15 -29.13
N THR A 192 -1.57 -18.32 -28.11
CA THR A 192 -1.65 -18.73 -26.69
C THR A 192 -2.79 -18.01 -25.95
N PRO A 193 -4.05 -18.07 -26.44
CA PRO A 193 -5.16 -17.32 -25.85
C PRO A 193 -5.42 -17.68 -24.38
N ALA A 194 -5.27 -18.93 -24.01
CA ALA A 194 -5.42 -19.38 -22.62
C ALA A 194 -4.42 -18.69 -21.68
N LYS A 195 -3.15 -18.54 -22.11
CA LYS A 195 -2.11 -17.83 -21.33
C LYS A 195 -2.45 -16.35 -21.15
N VAL A 196 -3.00 -15.69 -22.19
CA VAL A 196 -3.43 -14.29 -22.09
C VAL A 196 -4.56 -14.16 -21.06
N MET A 197 -5.55 -15.06 -21.11
CA MET A 197 -6.67 -15.08 -20.17
C MET A 197 -6.21 -15.31 -18.72
N GLU A 198 -5.37 -16.30 -18.50
CA GLU A 198 -4.83 -16.63 -17.17
C GLU A 198 -4.03 -15.46 -16.60
N TYR A 199 -3.14 -14.87 -17.41
CA TYR A 199 -2.38 -13.70 -17.01
C TYR A 199 -3.29 -12.56 -16.59
N THR A 200 -4.28 -12.23 -17.42
CA THR A 200 -5.21 -11.12 -17.23
C THR A 200 -6.06 -11.30 -15.98
N LYS A 201 -6.61 -12.50 -15.75
CA LYS A 201 -7.43 -12.79 -14.57
C LYS A 201 -6.65 -12.75 -13.26
N SER A 202 -5.39 -13.25 -13.26
CA SER A 202 -4.55 -13.27 -12.06
C SER A 202 -3.84 -11.95 -11.79
N ALA A 203 -3.82 -11.00 -12.73
CA ALA A 203 -3.12 -9.74 -12.63
C ALA A 203 -3.49 -8.92 -11.36
N PRO A 204 -4.79 -8.72 -11.02
CA PRO A 204 -5.16 -7.96 -9.81
C PRO A 204 -4.65 -8.60 -8.51
N GLU A 205 -4.67 -9.92 -8.42
CA GLU A 205 -4.21 -10.67 -7.24
C GLU A 205 -2.70 -10.54 -7.03
N ARG A 206 -1.94 -10.37 -8.12
CA ARG A 206 -0.49 -10.10 -8.09
C ARG A 206 -0.14 -8.64 -7.85
N GLY A 207 -1.12 -7.74 -7.68
CA GLY A 207 -0.91 -6.33 -7.42
C GLY A 207 -0.79 -5.46 -8.68
N ILE A 208 -0.98 -6.03 -9.87
CA ILE A 208 -0.97 -5.27 -11.13
C ILE A 208 -2.20 -4.34 -11.16
N ARG A 209 -1.96 -3.08 -11.50
CA ARG A 209 -2.97 -2.02 -11.58
C ARG A 209 -3.24 -1.56 -13.01
N ILE A 210 -2.29 -1.81 -13.92
CA ILE A 210 -2.33 -1.37 -15.32
C ILE A 210 -1.65 -2.42 -16.17
N ILE A 211 -2.20 -2.67 -17.36
CA ILE A 211 -1.58 -3.57 -18.34
C ILE A 211 -1.21 -2.78 -19.60
N ILE A 212 0.05 -2.88 -20.01
CA ILE A 212 0.55 -2.37 -21.28
C ILE A 212 0.68 -3.55 -22.25
N ALA A 213 0.05 -3.48 -23.41
CA ALA A 213 0.05 -4.56 -24.39
C ALA A 213 0.62 -4.08 -25.74
N GLY A 214 1.73 -4.67 -26.17
CA GLY A 214 2.36 -4.40 -27.46
C GLY A 214 2.06 -5.50 -28.48
N ALA A 215 1.63 -5.12 -29.69
CA ALA A 215 1.40 -6.06 -30.80
C ALA A 215 1.56 -5.38 -32.15
N GLY A 216 2.08 -6.13 -33.12
CA GLY A 216 2.14 -5.75 -34.52
C GLY A 216 1.13 -6.50 -35.40
N MET A 217 1.04 -6.12 -36.66
CA MET A 217 0.15 -6.72 -37.66
C MET A 217 -1.32 -6.73 -37.19
N ALA A 218 -1.96 -7.91 -37.09
CA ALA A 218 -3.28 -8.07 -36.47
C ALA A 218 -3.18 -7.92 -34.95
N ALA A 219 -3.06 -6.68 -34.47
CA ALA A 219 -2.73 -6.31 -33.09
C ALA A 219 -3.93 -6.44 -32.14
N HIS A 220 -4.50 -7.63 -32.01
CA HIS A 220 -5.68 -7.89 -31.19
C HIS A 220 -5.39 -8.07 -29.70
N LEU A 221 -4.11 -8.16 -29.29
CA LEU A 221 -3.72 -8.50 -27.91
C LEU A 221 -4.33 -7.53 -26.88
N ALA A 222 -4.23 -6.23 -27.11
CA ALA A 222 -4.75 -5.22 -26.17
C ALA A 222 -6.27 -5.32 -26.02
N GLY A 223 -7.00 -5.49 -27.14
CA GLY A 223 -8.46 -5.65 -27.14
C GLY A 223 -8.92 -6.93 -26.44
N VAL A 224 -8.20 -8.05 -26.65
CA VAL A 224 -8.49 -9.31 -25.95
C VAL A 224 -8.25 -9.16 -24.45
N ILE A 225 -7.16 -8.53 -24.02
CA ILE A 225 -6.91 -8.26 -22.61
C ILE A 225 -8.02 -7.39 -22.02
N ALA A 226 -8.37 -6.28 -22.69
CA ALA A 226 -9.39 -5.35 -22.22
C ALA A 226 -10.78 -5.98 -22.07
N SER A 227 -11.10 -7.00 -22.85
CA SER A 227 -12.36 -7.75 -22.71
C SER A 227 -12.41 -8.68 -21.50
N HIS A 228 -11.30 -8.90 -20.78
CA HIS A 228 -11.19 -9.86 -19.69
C HIS A 228 -10.78 -9.22 -18.34
N THR A 229 -10.69 -7.88 -18.27
CA THR A 229 -10.30 -7.16 -17.04
C THR A 229 -10.92 -5.78 -16.99
N ASP A 230 -11.16 -5.30 -15.77
CA ASP A 230 -11.53 -3.89 -15.50
C ASP A 230 -10.28 -3.01 -15.24
N LEU A 231 -9.08 -3.57 -15.29
CA LEU A 231 -7.85 -2.80 -15.20
C LEU A 231 -7.68 -1.91 -16.43
N PRO A 232 -7.11 -0.70 -16.31
CA PRO A 232 -6.72 0.10 -17.46
C PRO A 232 -5.77 -0.66 -18.39
N VAL A 233 -6.13 -0.75 -19.68
CA VAL A 233 -5.31 -1.37 -20.72
C VAL A 233 -4.79 -0.31 -21.68
N ILE A 234 -3.46 -0.29 -21.86
CA ILE A 234 -2.77 0.64 -22.75
C ILE A 234 -2.17 -0.16 -23.91
N GLY A 235 -2.64 0.13 -25.12
CA GLY A 235 -2.19 -0.54 -26.35
C GLY A 235 -1.03 0.19 -27.00
N VAL A 236 -0.01 -0.56 -27.40
CA VAL A 236 1.14 -0.06 -28.16
C VAL A 236 1.17 -0.77 -29.51
N PRO A 237 0.78 -0.09 -30.60
CA PRO A 237 0.93 -0.62 -31.95
C PRO A 237 2.41 -0.73 -32.33
N LEU A 238 2.81 -1.82 -32.99
CA LEU A 238 4.19 -2.07 -33.39
C LEU A 238 4.31 -2.08 -34.91
N ASP A 239 5.41 -1.57 -35.42
CA ASP A 239 5.76 -1.47 -36.85
C ASP A 239 6.33 -2.78 -37.42
N ALA A 240 5.70 -3.90 -37.11
CA ALA A 240 6.16 -5.23 -37.47
C ALA A 240 5.64 -5.72 -38.84
N SER A 241 5.07 -4.82 -39.65
CA SER A 241 4.48 -5.18 -40.95
C SER A 241 4.94 -4.25 -42.08
N PRO A 242 4.76 -4.66 -43.35
CA PRO A 242 4.99 -3.79 -44.52
C PRO A 242 4.18 -2.49 -44.50
N LEU A 243 3.11 -2.41 -43.70
CA LEU A 243 2.25 -1.22 -43.58
C LEU A 243 2.79 -0.24 -42.50
N GLY A 244 4.02 -0.42 -42.01
CA GLY A 244 4.65 0.50 -41.04
C GLY A 244 3.87 0.66 -39.74
N GLY A 245 3.13 -0.37 -39.32
CA GLY A 245 2.34 -0.40 -38.08
C GLY A 245 0.97 0.27 -38.18
N MET A 246 0.55 0.76 -39.35
CA MET A 246 -0.78 1.37 -39.54
C MET A 246 -1.91 0.36 -39.32
N ASP A 247 -1.71 -0.87 -39.76
CA ASP A 247 -2.58 -2.01 -39.49
C ASP A 247 -2.70 -2.30 -37.99
N ALA A 248 -1.58 -2.30 -37.30
CA ALA A 248 -1.56 -2.50 -35.84
C ALA A 248 -2.25 -1.33 -35.09
N LEU A 249 -2.05 -0.09 -35.52
CA LEU A 249 -2.71 1.08 -34.96
C LEU A 249 -4.23 0.98 -35.11
N LEU A 250 -4.71 0.72 -36.31
CA LEU A 250 -6.14 0.61 -36.57
C LEU A 250 -6.79 -0.57 -35.84
N ALA A 251 -6.11 -1.71 -35.76
CA ALA A 251 -6.59 -2.87 -35.00
C ALA A 251 -6.65 -2.60 -33.49
N THR A 252 -5.80 -1.73 -32.95
CA THR A 252 -5.74 -1.42 -31.52
C THR A 252 -6.71 -0.30 -31.12
N VAL A 253 -6.89 0.73 -31.97
CA VAL A 253 -7.69 1.91 -31.63
C VAL A 253 -9.18 1.73 -31.86
N GLN A 254 -9.58 0.89 -32.84
CA GLN A 254 -10.98 0.70 -33.24
C GLN A 254 -11.73 -0.29 -32.32
N MET A 255 -11.82 0.06 -31.05
CA MET A 255 -12.49 -0.76 -30.04
C MET A 255 -14.00 -0.49 -29.98
N PRO A 256 -14.81 -1.53 -29.71
CA PRO A 256 -16.26 -1.36 -29.55
C PRO A 256 -16.57 -0.55 -28.27
N PRO A 257 -17.74 0.14 -28.23
CA PRO A 257 -18.20 0.82 -27.03
C PRO A 257 -18.26 -0.12 -25.81
N GLY A 258 -17.73 0.34 -24.67
CA GLY A 258 -17.69 -0.42 -23.41
C GLY A 258 -16.40 -1.21 -23.17
N ILE A 259 -15.54 -1.42 -24.16
CA ILE A 259 -14.25 -2.11 -24.02
C ILE A 259 -13.11 -1.17 -24.48
N PRO A 260 -12.70 -0.20 -23.66
CA PRO A 260 -11.71 0.79 -24.06
C PRO A 260 -10.28 0.24 -24.03
N VAL A 261 -9.46 0.67 -24.99
CA VAL A 261 -8.01 0.55 -25.00
C VAL A 261 -7.39 1.93 -25.18
N ALA A 262 -6.56 2.37 -24.22
CA ALA A 262 -5.82 3.63 -24.35
C ALA A 262 -4.68 3.46 -25.36
N THR A 263 -4.94 3.72 -26.63
CA THR A 263 -3.99 3.45 -27.73
C THR A 263 -2.93 4.54 -27.86
N MET A 264 -1.66 4.13 -27.86
CA MET A 264 -0.49 5.00 -28.00
C MET A 264 -0.04 5.11 -29.47
N GLY A 265 0.95 5.96 -29.73
CA GLY A 265 1.62 6.02 -31.03
C GLY A 265 2.39 4.74 -31.35
N ILE A 266 2.74 4.55 -32.62
CA ILE A 266 3.43 3.35 -33.13
C ILE A 266 4.88 3.28 -32.60
N GLY A 267 5.33 2.11 -32.20
CA GLY A 267 6.73 1.76 -31.96
C GLY A 267 7.28 2.28 -30.62
N LYS A 268 8.58 2.51 -30.55
CA LYS A 268 9.31 2.80 -29.31
C LYS A 268 8.84 4.06 -28.58
N ALA A 269 8.45 5.10 -29.31
CA ALA A 269 7.92 6.33 -28.72
C ALA A 269 6.55 6.06 -28.04
N GLY A 270 5.70 5.24 -28.70
CA GLY A 270 4.44 4.78 -28.14
C GLY A 270 4.64 3.95 -26.87
N ALA A 271 5.59 3.02 -26.87
CA ALA A 271 5.93 2.21 -25.69
C ALA A 271 6.37 3.09 -24.49
N LYS A 272 7.21 4.09 -24.73
CA LYS A 272 7.61 5.04 -23.68
C LYS A 272 6.39 5.85 -23.17
N ASN A 273 5.55 6.34 -24.06
CA ASN A 273 4.35 7.09 -23.69
C ASN A 273 3.32 6.24 -22.95
N ALA A 274 3.22 4.93 -23.27
CA ALA A 274 2.42 3.99 -22.49
C ALA A 274 2.86 3.94 -21.02
N ALA A 275 4.17 3.86 -20.78
CA ALA A 275 4.71 3.90 -19.43
C ALA A 275 4.48 5.26 -18.74
N VAL A 276 4.61 6.38 -19.44
CA VAL A 276 4.28 7.72 -18.91
C VAL A 276 2.81 7.79 -18.51
N LEU A 277 1.89 7.27 -19.35
CA LEU A 277 0.46 7.25 -19.02
C LEU A 277 0.18 6.36 -17.83
N ALA A 278 0.80 5.18 -17.75
CA ALA A 278 0.72 4.30 -16.58
C ALA A 278 1.18 5.01 -15.30
N CYS A 279 2.31 5.73 -15.35
CA CYS A 279 2.78 6.55 -14.23
C CYS A 279 1.75 7.63 -13.83
N ARG A 280 1.14 8.31 -14.80
CA ARG A 280 0.12 9.34 -14.53
C ARG A 280 -1.13 8.76 -13.86
N ILE A 281 -1.57 7.58 -14.24
CA ILE A 281 -2.70 6.90 -13.60
C ILE A 281 -2.34 6.52 -12.16
N LEU A 282 -1.15 5.95 -11.94
CA LEU A 282 -0.68 5.59 -10.59
C LEU A 282 -0.46 6.82 -9.69
N ALA A 283 -0.06 7.95 -10.26
CA ALA A 283 0.17 9.21 -9.56
C ALA A 283 -1.12 9.82 -8.97
N LEU A 284 -2.30 9.39 -9.37
CA LEU A 284 -3.57 9.82 -8.75
C LEU A 284 -3.68 9.38 -7.29
N GLU A 285 -3.00 8.29 -6.92
CA GLU A 285 -3.00 7.72 -5.57
C GLU A 285 -1.61 7.72 -4.90
N ASP A 286 -0.54 8.04 -5.65
CA ASP A 286 0.86 7.94 -5.20
C ASP A 286 1.61 9.26 -5.43
N LYS A 287 1.79 10.01 -4.34
CA LYS A 287 2.44 11.34 -4.38
C LYS A 287 3.90 11.27 -4.83
N ASP A 288 4.63 10.22 -4.49
CA ASP A 288 6.04 10.07 -4.91
C ASP A 288 6.15 9.93 -6.43
N ILE A 289 5.22 9.20 -7.06
CA ILE A 289 5.14 9.09 -8.51
C ILE A 289 4.76 10.45 -9.13
N ALA A 290 3.81 11.17 -8.52
CA ALA A 290 3.42 12.50 -8.97
C ALA A 290 4.62 13.47 -8.97
N ASP A 291 5.38 13.52 -7.89
CA ASP A 291 6.57 14.37 -7.76
C ASP A 291 7.68 14.00 -8.75
N LYS A 292 7.85 12.71 -9.05
CA LYS A 292 8.78 12.23 -10.09
C LYS A 292 8.34 12.65 -11.49
N LEU A 293 7.05 12.62 -11.79
CA LEU A 293 6.51 13.09 -13.09
C LEU A 293 6.72 14.59 -13.28
N VAL A 294 6.61 15.41 -12.24
CA VAL A 294 6.93 16.84 -12.30
C VAL A 294 8.40 17.01 -12.69
N ARG A 295 9.32 16.37 -11.98
CA ARG A 295 10.76 16.43 -12.28
C ARG A 295 11.10 15.95 -13.69
N PHE A 296 10.44 14.88 -14.15
CA PHE A 296 10.61 14.38 -15.51
C PHE A 296 10.19 15.42 -16.55
N ARG A 297 9.05 16.11 -16.35
CA ARG A 297 8.59 17.18 -17.23
C ARG A 297 9.53 18.37 -17.24
N ASP A 298 10.03 18.79 -16.08
CA ASP A 298 10.97 19.91 -15.97
C ASP A 298 12.28 19.60 -16.69
N LYS A 299 12.76 18.36 -16.60
CA LYS A 299 13.94 17.90 -17.35
C LYS A 299 13.72 17.98 -18.85
N MET A 300 12.57 17.55 -19.37
CA MET A 300 12.24 17.68 -20.80
C MET A 300 12.25 19.14 -21.27
N ILE A 301 11.72 20.06 -20.44
CA ILE A 301 11.71 21.50 -20.74
C ILE A 301 13.16 22.03 -20.84
N GLN A 302 14.00 21.64 -19.88
CA GLN A 302 15.42 22.05 -19.89
C GLN A 302 16.15 21.54 -21.12
N GLU A 303 15.98 20.25 -21.48
CA GLU A 303 16.59 19.63 -22.66
C GLU A 303 16.20 20.36 -23.98
N VAL A 304 14.93 20.76 -24.10
CA VAL A 304 14.45 21.52 -25.29
C VAL A 304 15.06 22.91 -25.30
N ASN A 305 15.10 23.61 -24.16
CA ASN A 305 15.68 24.95 -24.06
C ASN A 305 17.20 24.96 -24.37
N GLU A 306 17.94 23.95 -23.91
CA GLU A 306 19.34 23.78 -24.23
C GLU A 306 19.58 23.58 -25.76
N LYS A 307 18.75 22.68 -26.37
CA LYS A 307 18.82 22.48 -27.83
C LYS A 307 18.49 23.76 -28.60
N ALA A 308 17.48 24.51 -28.14
CA ALA A 308 17.10 25.77 -28.78
C ALA A 308 18.24 26.81 -28.74
N ARG A 309 18.99 26.90 -27.62
CA ARG A 309 20.18 27.79 -27.50
C ARG A 309 21.29 27.40 -28.46
N ASN A 310 21.45 26.10 -28.72
CA ASN A 310 22.49 25.59 -29.62
C ASN A 310 22.15 25.75 -31.13
N ILE A 311 20.92 26.14 -31.46
CA ILE A 311 20.45 26.38 -32.82
C ILE A 311 20.51 27.90 -33.18
N SER A 312 20.63 28.77 -32.17
CA SER A 312 20.79 30.20 -32.45
C SER A 312 22.11 30.44 -33.24
N LEU A 313 21.94 30.82 -34.50
CA LEU A 313 22.95 31.20 -35.48
C LEU A 313 23.71 32.45 -35.04
#